data_ea7f8fa2a8ef052c99c61d557351066d
#
_entry.id   ea7f8fa2a8ef052c99c61d557351066d
#
_cell.length_a   1.000
_cell.length_b   1.000
_cell.length_c   1.000
_cell.angle_alpha   90.00
_cell.angle_beta   90.00
_cell.angle_gamma   90.00
#
_symmetry.space_group_name_H-M   'P 1'
#
loop_
_entity.id
_entity.type
_entity.pdbx_description
1 polymer ?
#
loop_
_entity_poly.entity_id
_entity_poly.type
_entity_poly.pdbx_seq_one_letter_code
_entity_poly.pdbx_strand_id
1 'polypeptide(L)'
;MIKKTYLLISIAILSLFSACERPSATSEKEGAGTCVPISTPYEFIILSWYELIDIHAESMLEEFMDPSAEWRMRKLAEAGFNAYFDYRLKSLEEAEALLDLGDKVGMKIIVECPELHEASTTEMAVKAMSAHPSLYAYNVWDEPEVAEYPEVIRRIKEIYKYDKVRPCSVNLFPNYGWDDWVEDKYLETVRHFLKTVPVSFLSFDFYPIVLENGERKMREGWYHNLEDIRTAAEEANIPIWSFALAKPLSPHPVPTLGDLRLQHFSNLVYGAVAFQYFTTWSIVREDEVSAIYPYIKQVNEELKMMEDIFLGADISDIRHTGTDIPRGTRRLESFPAGISRIETGDEGTVVSFFTNNGKQYVAFVNRSCTSKTTLEIKFDSDAAHIAKDGTESPVEASYIIDEGDIRIFTWK
;
A
#
# COMPACT_ATOMS: atom_id res chain seq x y z
N MET A 1 57.97 -26.32 35.64
CA MET A 1 57.57 -25.97 34.26
C MET A 1 56.38 -26.86 33.90
N ILE A 2 55.18 -26.31 34.01
CA ILE A 2 53.93 -27.01 33.74
C ILE A 2 53.25 -26.32 32.56
N LYS A 3 53.17 -26.99 31.40
CA LYS A 3 52.44 -26.51 30.23
C LYS A 3 50.96 -26.73 30.47
N LYS A 4 50.16 -25.64 30.43
CA LYS A 4 48.71 -25.67 30.39
C LYS A 4 48.25 -25.73 28.93
N THR A 5 47.62 -26.81 28.56
CA THR A 5 46.96 -27.02 27.29
C THR A 5 45.54 -26.50 27.43
N TYR A 6 45.14 -25.52 26.60
CA TYR A 6 43.76 -25.06 26.50
C TYR A 6 43.01 -25.87 25.47
N LEU A 7 41.98 -26.58 25.94
CA LEU A 7 41.02 -27.31 25.13
C LEU A 7 39.90 -26.35 24.71
N LEU A 8 39.80 -26.06 23.42
CA LEU A 8 38.69 -25.32 22.84
C LEU A 8 37.51 -26.25 22.61
N ILE A 9 36.45 -26.11 23.38
CA ILE A 9 35.16 -26.79 23.17
C ILE A 9 34.30 -25.86 22.28
N SER A 10 34.13 -26.25 21.02
CA SER A 10 33.15 -25.66 20.11
C SER A 10 31.78 -26.23 20.42
N ILE A 11 30.89 -25.43 20.99
CA ILE A 11 29.49 -25.78 21.16
C ILE A 11 28.76 -25.38 19.88
N ALA A 12 28.38 -26.37 19.06
CA ALA A 12 27.47 -26.18 17.96
C ALA A 12 26.03 -26.11 18.52
N ILE A 13 25.41 -24.94 18.48
CA ILE A 13 23.99 -24.79 18.79
C ILE A 13 23.23 -25.14 17.52
N LEU A 14 22.63 -26.36 17.48
CA LEU A 14 21.64 -26.76 16.50
C LEU A 14 20.30 -26.10 16.89
N SER A 15 19.91 -25.04 16.22
CA SER A 15 18.55 -24.51 16.31
C SER A 15 17.62 -25.39 15.47
N LEU A 16 16.79 -26.17 16.14
CA LEU A 16 15.65 -26.89 15.56
C LEU A 16 14.56 -25.88 15.20
N PHE A 17 14.48 -25.52 13.93
CA PHE A 17 13.28 -24.89 13.40
C PHE A 17 12.21 -25.97 13.21
N SER A 18 11.20 -25.96 14.06
CA SER A 18 9.97 -26.71 13.87
C SER A 18 9.18 -26.06 12.73
N ALA A 19 9.24 -26.66 11.55
CA ALA A 19 8.37 -26.28 10.44
C ALA A 19 6.95 -26.77 10.76
N CYS A 20 6.03 -25.82 10.94
CA CYS A 20 4.60 -26.12 10.97
C CYS A 20 4.17 -26.41 9.53
N GLU A 21 4.03 -27.70 9.18
CA GLU A 21 3.47 -28.14 7.90
C GLU A 21 1.98 -27.76 7.83
N ARG A 22 1.61 -26.88 6.89
CA ARG A 22 0.22 -26.70 6.49
C ARG A 22 -0.18 -27.83 5.55
N PRO A 23 -1.42 -28.37 5.63
CA PRO A 23 -1.84 -29.45 4.77
C PRO A 23 -1.92 -28.99 3.31
N SER A 24 -1.27 -29.74 2.43
CA SER A 24 -1.32 -29.58 0.99
C SER A 24 -2.71 -29.94 0.46
N ALA A 25 -3.46 -28.96 0.00
CA ALA A 25 -4.60 -29.20 -0.87
C ALA A 25 -4.12 -29.24 -2.32
N THR A 26 -3.74 -30.42 -2.79
CA THR A 26 -3.55 -30.66 -4.22
C THR A 26 -4.90 -30.81 -4.90
N SER A 27 -5.33 -29.80 -5.60
CA SER A 27 -6.23 -29.93 -6.75
C SER A 27 -5.63 -29.13 -7.89
N GLU A 28 -4.97 -29.82 -8.80
CA GLU A 28 -4.57 -29.27 -10.08
C GLU A 28 -5.83 -28.84 -10.83
N LYS A 29 -6.06 -27.52 -10.91
CA LYS A 29 -6.96 -26.91 -11.89
C LYS A 29 -6.09 -26.43 -13.04
N GLU A 30 -6.10 -27.16 -14.13
CA GLU A 30 -5.61 -26.69 -15.42
C GLU A 30 -6.32 -25.39 -15.78
N GLY A 31 -5.55 -24.28 -15.96
CA GLY A 31 -6.05 -23.05 -16.54
C GLY A 31 -5.75 -21.75 -15.79
N ALA A 32 -5.22 -21.76 -14.57
CA ALA A 32 -4.76 -20.53 -13.91
C ALA A 32 -3.26 -20.34 -14.19
N GLY A 33 -2.87 -19.19 -14.74
CA GLY A 33 -1.46 -18.80 -14.78
C GLY A 33 -0.88 -18.89 -13.38
N THR A 34 0.30 -19.51 -13.25
CA THR A 34 0.98 -19.61 -11.96
C THR A 34 1.41 -18.22 -11.53
N CYS A 35 0.62 -17.61 -10.62
CA CYS A 35 1.08 -16.41 -9.89
C CYS A 35 2.38 -16.75 -9.16
N VAL A 36 3.33 -15.83 -9.17
CA VAL A 36 4.43 -15.87 -8.21
C VAL A 36 3.83 -15.44 -6.86
N PRO A 37 3.78 -16.32 -5.84
CA PRO A 37 3.29 -15.90 -4.55
C PRO A 37 4.26 -14.85 -4.00
N ILE A 38 3.80 -13.60 -3.82
CA ILE A 38 4.47 -12.73 -2.87
C ILE A 38 4.11 -13.30 -1.49
N SER A 39 5.13 -13.69 -0.73
CA SER A 39 4.99 -13.72 0.72
C SER A 39 4.54 -12.31 1.14
N THR A 40 3.54 -12.18 2.02
CA THR A 40 3.18 -10.91 2.66
C THR A 40 4.46 -10.12 2.91
N PRO A 41 4.56 -8.87 2.45
CA PRO A 41 5.79 -8.12 2.65
C PRO A 41 6.13 -8.10 4.14
N TYR A 42 7.41 -8.21 4.49
CA TYR A 42 7.85 -8.15 5.88
C TYR A 42 7.78 -6.74 6.48
N GLU A 43 7.44 -5.75 5.65
CA GLU A 43 7.28 -4.35 6.01
C GLU A 43 6.27 -3.68 5.08
N PHE A 44 5.69 -2.57 5.52
CA PHE A 44 4.88 -1.74 4.62
C PHE A 44 5.72 -1.19 3.48
N ILE A 45 5.18 -1.24 2.28
CA ILE A 45 5.76 -0.56 1.13
C ILE A 45 5.16 0.84 1.04
N ILE A 46 6.01 1.85 1.15
CA ILE A 46 5.63 3.25 0.99
C ILE A 46 6.32 3.75 -0.26
N LEU A 47 5.54 3.90 -1.33
CA LEU A 47 6.00 4.08 -2.70
C LEU A 47 5.70 5.49 -3.21
N SER A 48 6.69 6.16 -3.77
CA SER A 48 6.50 7.38 -4.54
C SER A 48 6.50 7.09 -6.03
N TRP A 49 5.46 7.57 -6.73
CA TRP A 49 5.33 7.43 -8.18
C TRP A 49 5.99 8.61 -8.88
N TYR A 50 6.75 8.31 -9.90
CA TYR A 50 7.49 9.09 -10.89
C TYR A 50 7.68 10.60 -10.61
N GLU A 51 8.27 11.30 -11.58
CA GLU A 51 8.60 12.73 -11.50
C GLU A 51 9.69 13.06 -10.45
N LEU A 52 10.60 12.12 -10.12
CA LEU A 52 11.85 12.45 -9.41
C LEU A 52 12.69 13.43 -10.25
N ILE A 53 12.59 13.29 -11.55
CA ILE A 53 13.24 14.10 -12.58
C ILE A 53 12.17 14.88 -13.34
N ASP A 54 12.52 16.09 -13.80
CA ASP A 54 11.60 16.94 -14.59
C ASP A 54 11.09 16.16 -15.81
N ILE A 55 9.79 16.28 -16.05
CA ILE A 55 9.13 15.66 -17.22
C ILE A 55 9.64 16.20 -18.56
N HIS A 56 10.29 17.37 -18.54
CA HIS A 56 10.87 18.02 -19.70
C HIS A 56 12.37 17.76 -19.87
N ALA A 57 12.97 16.89 -19.05
CA ALA A 57 14.35 16.50 -19.17
C ALA A 57 14.64 15.94 -20.57
N GLU A 58 15.69 16.43 -21.22
CA GLU A 58 16.11 15.97 -22.55
C GLU A 58 16.63 14.53 -22.48
N SER A 59 17.36 14.19 -21.40
CA SER A 59 17.94 12.88 -21.14
C SER A 59 17.69 12.49 -19.68
N MET A 60 16.89 11.45 -19.46
CA MET A 60 16.70 10.90 -18.12
C MET A 60 17.96 10.22 -17.58
N LEU A 61 18.79 9.67 -18.48
CA LEU A 61 20.06 9.06 -18.08
C LEU A 61 21.00 10.08 -17.43
N GLU A 62 21.20 11.24 -18.07
CA GLU A 62 22.04 12.32 -17.54
C GLU A 62 21.51 12.83 -16.23
N GLU A 63 20.20 13.02 -16.12
CA GLU A 63 19.52 13.48 -14.90
C GLU A 63 19.65 12.49 -13.73
N PHE A 64 19.49 11.17 -13.96
CA PHE A 64 19.69 10.17 -12.90
C PHE A 64 21.15 10.11 -12.42
N MET A 65 22.10 10.42 -13.29
CA MET A 65 23.51 10.50 -12.94
C MET A 65 23.88 11.82 -12.23
N ASP A 66 23.04 12.85 -12.28
CA ASP A 66 23.25 14.12 -11.63
C ASP A 66 23.11 13.96 -10.09
N PRO A 67 24.01 14.59 -9.29
CA PRO A 67 23.90 14.54 -7.82
C PRO A 67 22.57 15.03 -7.24
N SER A 68 21.84 15.87 -7.96
CA SER A 68 20.51 16.36 -7.53
C SER A 68 19.47 15.25 -7.47
N ALA A 69 19.53 14.24 -8.38
CA ALA A 69 18.64 13.08 -8.33
C ALA A 69 18.87 12.24 -7.06
N GLU A 70 20.14 12.03 -6.68
CA GLU A 70 20.48 11.36 -5.42
C GLU A 70 19.93 12.15 -4.22
N TRP A 71 20.11 13.46 -4.21
CA TRP A 71 19.58 14.31 -3.15
C TRP A 71 18.06 14.18 -3.04
N ARG A 72 17.34 14.23 -4.17
CA ARG A 72 15.87 14.07 -4.21
C ARG A 72 15.43 12.70 -3.68
N MET A 73 16.08 11.62 -4.14
CA MET A 73 15.75 10.27 -3.68
C MET A 73 16.07 10.08 -2.18
N ARG A 74 17.16 10.67 -1.66
CA ARG A 74 17.45 10.69 -0.23
C ARG A 74 16.41 11.48 0.57
N LYS A 75 15.87 12.58 0.02
CA LYS A 75 14.75 13.31 0.64
C LYS A 75 13.47 12.49 0.70
N LEU A 76 13.19 11.68 -0.30
CA LEU A 76 12.08 10.73 -0.23
C LEU A 76 12.33 9.68 0.88
N ALA A 77 13.53 9.11 0.95
CA ALA A 77 13.87 8.17 2.01
C ALA A 77 13.76 8.81 3.42
N GLU A 78 14.22 10.07 3.59
CA GLU A 78 14.05 10.84 4.84
C GLU A 78 12.59 11.12 5.19
N ALA A 79 11.69 11.16 4.19
CA ALA A 79 10.25 11.28 4.38
C ALA A 79 9.56 9.91 4.60
N GLY A 80 10.33 8.83 4.77
CA GLY A 80 9.81 7.50 5.08
C GLY A 80 9.42 6.65 3.88
N PHE A 81 9.68 7.10 2.64
CA PHE A 81 9.53 6.24 1.47
C PHE A 81 10.62 5.16 1.46
N ASN A 82 10.23 3.93 1.14
CA ASN A 82 11.15 2.81 0.94
C ASN A 82 11.10 2.22 -0.47
N ALA A 83 10.23 2.77 -1.34
CA ALA A 83 10.12 2.38 -2.74
C ALA A 83 9.88 3.58 -3.67
N TYR A 84 10.32 3.45 -4.92
CA TYR A 84 10.13 4.44 -5.98
C TYR A 84 9.83 3.74 -7.30
N PHE A 85 9.00 4.38 -8.15
CA PHE A 85 8.64 3.92 -9.48
C PHE A 85 8.69 5.06 -10.51
N ASP A 86 9.23 4.77 -11.70
CA ASP A 86 9.11 5.66 -12.86
C ASP A 86 8.79 4.84 -14.12
N TYR A 87 7.71 5.21 -14.82
CA TYR A 87 7.27 4.55 -16.07
C TYR A 87 7.76 5.27 -17.32
N ARG A 88 8.41 6.41 -17.16
CA ARG A 88 8.82 7.30 -18.28
C ARG A 88 10.16 6.91 -18.90
N LEU A 89 10.78 5.83 -18.43
CA LEU A 89 12.06 5.34 -18.91
C LEU A 89 11.95 4.94 -20.39
N LYS A 90 12.90 5.40 -21.18
CA LYS A 90 12.91 5.23 -22.64
C LYS A 90 13.84 4.11 -23.10
N SER A 91 14.64 3.55 -22.19
CA SER A 91 15.60 2.49 -22.50
C SER A 91 15.98 1.70 -21.25
N LEU A 92 16.56 0.52 -21.48
CA LEU A 92 17.18 -0.29 -20.43
C LEU A 92 18.31 0.47 -19.73
N GLU A 93 19.09 1.28 -20.43
CA GLU A 93 20.19 2.07 -19.85
C GLU A 93 19.66 3.09 -18.81
N GLU A 94 18.54 3.74 -19.09
CA GLU A 94 17.86 4.62 -18.13
C GLU A 94 17.32 3.83 -16.93
N ALA A 95 16.81 2.62 -17.15
CA ALA A 95 16.35 1.74 -16.08
C ALA A 95 17.50 1.29 -15.16
N GLU A 96 18.65 0.91 -15.74
CA GLU A 96 19.86 0.57 -14.97
C GLU A 96 20.39 1.77 -14.19
N ALA A 97 20.38 2.99 -14.76
CA ALA A 97 20.78 4.20 -14.04
C ALA A 97 19.86 4.51 -12.84
N LEU A 98 18.55 4.30 -12.98
CA LEU A 98 17.61 4.42 -11.86
C LEU A 98 17.86 3.35 -10.78
N LEU A 99 18.14 2.11 -11.19
CA LEU A 99 18.48 1.02 -10.28
C LEU A 99 19.79 1.28 -9.53
N ASP A 100 20.83 1.77 -10.21
CA ASP A 100 22.09 2.21 -9.58
C ASP A 100 21.84 3.29 -8.52
N LEU A 101 20.97 4.24 -8.82
CA LEU A 101 20.58 5.28 -7.86
C LEU A 101 19.82 4.66 -6.67
N GLY A 102 18.92 3.70 -6.91
CA GLY A 102 18.22 2.93 -5.89
C GLY A 102 19.19 2.15 -5.00
N ASP A 103 20.15 1.44 -5.59
CA ASP A 103 21.21 0.70 -4.87
C ASP A 103 22.04 1.63 -3.97
N LYS A 104 22.40 2.82 -4.46
CA LYS A 104 23.17 3.82 -3.75
C LYS A 104 22.45 4.43 -2.54
N VAL A 105 21.13 4.57 -2.63
CA VAL A 105 20.29 5.16 -1.58
C VAL A 105 19.69 4.11 -0.65
N GLY A 106 19.58 2.85 -1.10
CA GLY A 106 18.88 1.77 -0.41
C GLY A 106 17.37 1.83 -0.63
N MET A 107 16.92 2.39 -1.78
CA MET A 107 15.52 2.49 -2.18
C MET A 107 15.14 1.29 -3.03
N LYS A 108 14.00 0.65 -2.76
CA LYS A 108 13.40 -0.35 -3.66
C LYS A 108 12.91 0.35 -4.93
N ILE A 109 13.19 -0.26 -6.08
CA ILE A 109 12.79 0.31 -7.37
C ILE A 109 11.82 -0.64 -8.07
N ILE A 110 10.71 -0.09 -8.54
CA ILE A 110 9.84 -0.72 -9.52
C ILE A 110 10.22 -0.13 -10.87
N VAL A 111 10.40 -0.97 -11.88
CA VAL A 111 10.86 -0.52 -13.20
C VAL A 111 9.86 -0.86 -14.29
N GLU A 112 9.80 0.00 -15.28
CA GLU A 112 9.21 -0.25 -16.59
C GLU A 112 10.12 0.36 -17.65
N CYS A 113 10.44 -0.40 -18.70
CA CYS A 113 11.17 0.13 -19.86
C CYS A 113 10.70 -0.59 -21.14
N PRO A 114 10.90 0.03 -22.33
CA PRO A 114 10.43 -0.55 -23.60
C PRO A 114 10.91 -1.97 -23.86
N GLU A 115 12.11 -2.32 -23.40
CA GLU A 115 12.70 -3.65 -23.60
C GLU A 115 11.94 -4.76 -22.85
N LEU A 116 11.13 -4.43 -21.86
CA LEU A 116 10.23 -5.39 -21.19
C LEU A 116 8.95 -5.66 -21.99
N HIS A 117 8.62 -4.80 -22.96
CA HIS A 117 7.40 -4.93 -23.74
C HIS A 117 7.54 -5.91 -24.90
N GLU A 118 8.76 -6.16 -25.38
CA GLU A 118 9.04 -6.98 -26.55
C GLU A 118 9.73 -8.28 -26.17
N ALA A 119 9.15 -9.42 -26.58
CA ALA A 119 9.69 -10.75 -26.24
C ALA A 119 11.15 -10.96 -26.68
N SER A 120 11.59 -10.27 -27.74
CA SER A 120 12.96 -10.35 -28.26
C SER A 120 14.01 -9.68 -27.38
N THR A 121 13.61 -8.74 -26.51
CA THR A 121 14.51 -7.95 -25.66
C THR A 121 14.32 -8.23 -24.16
N THR A 122 13.18 -8.82 -23.77
CA THR A 122 12.83 -9.08 -22.36
C THR A 122 13.90 -9.90 -21.63
N GLU A 123 14.47 -10.94 -22.26
CA GLU A 123 15.51 -11.76 -21.62
C GLU A 123 16.73 -10.93 -21.23
N MET A 124 17.21 -10.09 -22.14
CA MET A 124 18.36 -9.22 -21.90
C MET A 124 18.05 -8.22 -20.79
N ALA A 125 16.90 -7.54 -20.87
CA ALA A 125 16.49 -6.55 -19.88
C ALA A 125 16.33 -7.14 -18.48
N VAL A 126 15.61 -8.24 -18.34
CA VAL A 126 15.43 -8.91 -17.05
C VAL A 126 16.76 -9.36 -16.46
N LYS A 127 17.67 -9.95 -17.26
CA LYS A 127 18.99 -10.38 -16.77
C LYS A 127 19.85 -9.21 -16.30
N ALA A 128 19.85 -8.09 -17.02
CA ALA A 128 20.58 -6.90 -16.63
C ALA A 128 20.03 -6.33 -15.32
N MET A 129 18.76 -6.01 -15.28
CA MET A 129 18.11 -5.39 -14.13
C MET A 129 18.10 -6.29 -12.89
N SER A 130 17.95 -7.62 -13.05
CA SER A 130 17.90 -8.55 -11.88
C SER A 130 19.20 -8.67 -11.11
N ALA A 131 20.31 -8.12 -11.61
CA ALA A 131 21.57 -8.01 -10.89
C ALA A 131 21.55 -6.92 -9.80
N HIS A 132 20.63 -5.95 -9.88
CA HIS A 132 20.53 -4.87 -8.92
C HIS A 132 19.77 -5.27 -7.65
N PRO A 133 20.34 -5.05 -6.45
CA PRO A 133 19.65 -5.30 -5.18
C PRO A 133 18.38 -4.46 -4.99
N SER A 134 18.35 -3.26 -5.57
CA SER A 134 17.21 -2.34 -5.50
C SER A 134 16.01 -2.79 -6.32
N LEU A 135 16.17 -3.64 -7.34
CA LEU A 135 15.05 -4.09 -8.14
C LEU A 135 14.05 -4.87 -7.30
N TYR A 136 12.85 -4.30 -7.12
CA TYR A 136 11.79 -4.87 -6.31
C TYR A 136 10.69 -5.54 -7.14
N ALA A 137 10.25 -4.88 -8.22
CA ALA A 137 9.16 -5.36 -9.08
C ALA A 137 9.30 -4.82 -10.50
N TYR A 138 8.56 -5.42 -11.44
CA TYR A 138 8.39 -4.94 -12.80
C TYR A 138 7.00 -4.36 -12.96
N ASN A 139 6.86 -3.09 -13.36
CA ASN A 139 5.57 -2.57 -13.78
C ASN A 139 5.28 -3.04 -15.20
N VAL A 140 4.07 -3.51 -15.45
CA VAL A 140 3.67 -4.08 -16.75
C VAL A 140 2.62 -3.22 -17.43
N TRP A 141 1.71 -2.65 -16.66
CA TRP A 141 0.63 -1.84 -17.19
C TRP A 141 0.01 -0.95 -16.11
N ASP A 142 -0.43 0.22 -16.54
CA ASP A 142 -1.24 1.13 -15.74
C ASP A 142 -2.64 1.18 -16.35
N GLU A 143 -3.66 0.88 -15.56
CA GLU A 143 -5.08 0.98 -15.90
C GLU A 143 -5.50 0.24 -17.19
N PRO A 144 -5.29 -1.09 -17.32
CA PRO A 144 -5.64 -1.82 -18.52
C PRO A 144 -7.13 -2.00 -18.71
N GLU A 145 -7.61 -1.80 -19.94
CA GLU A 145 -8.94 -2.25 -20.36
C GLU A 145 -9.00 -3.78 -20.47
N VAL A 146 -10.21 -4.34 -20.38
CA VAL A 146 -10.41 -5.81 -20.53
C VAL A 146 -9.85 -6.33 -21.87
N ALA A 147 -9.91 -5.51 -22.92
CA ALA A 147 -9.35 -5.85 -24.24
C ALA A 147 -7.83 -5.95 -24.25
N GLU A 148 -7.15 -5.31 -23.30
CA GLU A 148 -5.69 -5.30 -23.18
C GLU A 148 -5.14 -6.45 -22.34
N TYR A 149 -5.98 -7.15 -21.54
CA TYR A 149 -5.56 -8.26 -20.69
C TYR A 149 -4.72 -9.33 -21.41
N PRO A 150 -5.00 -9.73 -22.66
CA PRO A 150 -4.14 -10.70 -23.36
C PRO A 150 -2.70 -10.22 -23.52
N GLU A 151 -2.49 -8.92 -23.77
CA GLU A 151 -1.14 -8.35 -23.91
C GLU A 151 -0.46 -8.23 -22.54
N VAL A 152 -1.17 -7.77 -21.51
CA VAL A 152 -0.69 -7.74 -20.13
C VAL A 152 -0.19 -9.12 -19.70
N ILE A 153 -1.01 -10.15 -19.93
CA ILE A 153 -0.66 -11.55 -19.61
C ILE A 153 0.57 -12.00 -20.39
N ARG A 154 0.68 -11.64 -21.67
CA ARG A 154 1.84 -11.99 -22.50
C ARG A 154 3.11 -11.42 -21.89
N ARG A 155 3.12 -10.12 -21.53
CA ARG A 155 4.28 -9.45 -20.92
C ARG A 155 4.66 -10.09 -19.58
N ILE A 156 3.71 -10.30 -18.68
CA ILE A 156 3.95 -10.95 -17.39
C ILE A 156 4.57 -12.35 -17.60
N LYS A 157 3.99 -13.16 -18.48
CA LYS A 157 4.52 -14.51 -18.78
C LYS A 157 5.92 -14.46 -19.39
N GLU A 158 6.21 -13.46 -20.20
CA GLU A 158 7.53 -13.30 -20.80
C GLU A 158 8.58 -12.97 -19.73
N ILE A 159 8.31 -12.01 -18.84
CA ILE A 159 9.17 -11.66 -17.71
C ILE A 159 9.41 -12.90 -16.80
N TYR A 160 8.36 -13.64 -16.47
CA TYR A 160 8.43 -14.81 -15.58
C TYR A 160 9.18 -16.02 -16.17
N LYS A 161 9.56 -16.01 -17.46
CA LYS A 161 10.50 -17.00 -18.00
C LYS A 161 11.90 -16.83 -17.41
N TYR A 162 12.28 -15.60 -17.08
CA TYR A 162 13.63 -15.22 -16.71
C TYR A 162 13.77 -14.79 -15.25
N ASP A 163 12.73 -14.20 -14.65
CA ASP A 163 12.67 -13.87 -13.22
C ASP A 163 11.35 -14.38 -12.62
N LYS A 164 11.47 -15.36 -11.72
CA LYS A 164 10.32 -15.98 -11.00
C LYS A 164 10.22 -15.54 -9.55
N VAL A 165 11.01 -14.57 -9.14
CA VAL A 165 11.10 -14.11 -7.75
C VAL A 165 10.40 -12.77 -7.56
N ARG A 166 10.64 -11.84 -8.49
CA ARG A 166 10.09 -10.48 -8.39
C ARG A 166 8.70 -10.41 -9.02
N PRO A 167 7.76 -9.70 -8.36
CA PRO A 167 6.40 -9.58 -8.88
C PRO A 167 6.32 -8.66 -10.10
N CYS A 168 5.28 -8.90 -10.91
CA CYS A 168 4.81 -7.95 -11.90
C CYS A 168 3.64 -7.15 -11.33
N SER A 169 3.68 -5.82 -11.45
CA SER A 169 2.61 -4.91 -11.02
C SER A 169 1.74 -4.48 -12.20
N VAL A 170 0.45 -4.38 -11.90
CA VAL A 170 -0.57 -3.78 -12.77
C VAL A 170 -1.46 -2.96 -11.86
N ASN A 171 -1.65 -1.68 -12.15
CA ASN A 171 -2.56 -0.82 -11.42
C ASN A 171 -3.94 -0.82 -12.07
N LEU A 172 -5.00 -0.84 -11.29
CA LEU A 172 -6.37 -0.82 -11.77
C LEU A 172 -7.02 0.54 -11.60
N PHE A 173 -7.91 0.88 -12.51
CA PHE A 173 -8.83 2.01 -12.40
C PHE A 173 -9.69 1.94 -11.14
N PRO A 174 -10.13 3.10 -10.62
CA PRO A 174 -11.20 3.16 -9.62
C PRO A 174 -12.57 2.83 -10.23
N ASN A 175 -13.58 2.61 -9.38
CA ASN A 175 -14.95 2.28 -9.80
C ASN A 175 -15.68 3.38 -10.64
N TYR A 176 -15.07 4.54 -10.83
CA TYR A 176 -15.57 5.63 -11.70
C TYR A 176 -14.71 5.85 -12.96
N GLY A 177 -13.69 5.03 -13.20
CA GLY A 177 -12.65 5.27 -14.21
C GLY A 177 -13.12 5.16 -15.66
N TRP A 178 -14.27 4.52 -15.93
CA TRP A 178 -14.75 4.22 -17.27
C TRP A 178 -16.22 4.58 -17.44
N ASP A 179 -16.60 5.07 -18.63
CA ASP A 179 -18.00 5.35 -19.00
C ASP A 179 -18.87 4.08 -18.97
N ASP A 180 -18.27 2.92 -19.23
CA ASP A 180 -18.93 1.60 -19.21
C ASP A 180 -18.83 0.89 -17.84
N TRP A 181 -18.06 1.43 -16.89
CA TRP A 181 -17.95 0.90 -15.54
C TRP A 181 -19.14 1.38 -14.71
N VAL A 182 -20.17 0.57 -14.74
CA VAL A 182 -21.26 0.75 -13.80
C VAL A 182 -20.70 0.38 -12.44
N GLU A 183 -20.75 1.32 -11.49
CA GLU A 183 -20.24 1.17 -10.10
C GLU A 183 -20.65 -0.18 -9.48
N ASP A 184 -21.87 -0.65 -9.77
CA ASP A 184 -22.40 -1.93 -9.31
C ASP A 184 -21.75 -3.17 -9.97
N LYS A 185 -20.89 -3.00 -10.98
CA LYS A 185 -20.13 -4.07 -11.66
C LYS A 185 -18.64 -4.08 -11.37
N TYR A 186 -18.16 -3.11 -10.59
CA TYR A 186 -16.74 -2.97 -10.34
C TYR A 186 -16.13 -4.24 -9.74
N LEU A 187 -16.76 -4.79 -8.69
CA LEU A 187 -16.35 -6.04 -8.08
C LEU A 187 -16.24 -7.20 -9.08
N GLU A 188 -17.20 -7.33 -9.98
CA GLU A 188 -17.16 -8.39 -11.02
C GLU A 188 -15.98 -8.20 -11.97
N THR A 189 -15.66 -6.96 -12.33
CA THR A 189 -14.51 -6.64 -13.19
C THR A 189 -13.18 -6.92 -12.49
N VAL A 190 -13.04 -6.54 -11.23
CA VAL A 190 -11.84 -6.86 -10.43
C VAL A 190 -11.68 -8.37 -10.27
N ARG A 191 -12.75 -9.11 -9.98
CA ARG A 191 -12.74 -10.58 -9.95
C ARG A 191 -12.32 -11.18 -11.29
N HIS A 192 -12.83 -10.64 -12.40
CA HIS A 192 -12.42 -11.08 -13.74
C HIS A 192 -10.95 -10.83 -13.99
N PHE A 193 -10.44 -9.65 -13.63
CA PHE A 193 -9.01 -9.33 -13.70
C PHE A 193 -8.17 -10.35 -12.91
N LEU A 194 -8.46 -10.54 -11.63
CA LEU A 194 -7.69 -11.44 -10.76
C LEU A 194 -7.75 -12.91 -11.20
N LYS A 195 -8.84 -13.32 -11.82
CA LYS A 195 -8.96 -14.67 -12.41
C LYS A 195 -8.12 -14.85 -13.67
N THR A 196 -7.88 -13.77 -14.40
CA THR A 196 -7.33 -13.79 -15.76
C THR A 196 -5.87 -13.39 -15.80
N VAL A 197 -5.50 -12.33 -15.08
CA VAL A 197 -4.15 -11.74 -15.07
C VAL A 197 -3.37 -12.27 -13.85
N PRO A 198 -2.18 -12.87 -14.05
CA PRO A 198 -1.42 -13.52 -12.98
C PRO A 198 -0.60 -12.52 -12.15
N VAL A 199 -1.27 -11.65 -11.41
CA VAL A 199 -0.66 -10.70 -10.47
C VAL A 199 -0.57 -11.29 -9.06
N SER A 200 0.39 -10.80 -8.26
CA SER A 200 0.64 -11.28 -6.90
C SER A 200 0.07 -10.36 -5.82
N PHE A 201 -0.42 -9.19 -6.19
CA PHE A 201 -1.09 -8.21 -5.36
C PHE A 201 -2.10 -7.42 -6.19
N LEU A 202 -3.08 -6.82 -5.54
CA LEU A 202 -4.09 -5.98 -6.17
C LEU A 202 -3.74 -4.52 -5.93
N SER A 203 -3.30 -3.83 -6.97
CA SER A 203 -3.05 -2.38 -6.96
C SER A 203 -4.22 -1.64 -7.61
N PHE A 204 -4.63 -0.55 -7.00
CA PHE A 204 -5.67 0.35 -7.54
C PHE A 204 -5.41 1.78 -7.09
N ASP A 205 -5.86 2.75 -7.89
CA ASP A 205 -5.92 4.14 -7.48
C ASP A 205 -7.37 4.62 -7.32
N PHE A 206 -7.57 5.49 -6.37
CA PHE A 206 -8.81 6.25 -6.17
C PHE A 206 -8.47 7.51 -5.36
N TYR A 207 -8.79 8.66 -5.89
CA TYR A 207 -8.57 9.95 -5.23
C TYR A 207 -9.90 10.51 -4.73
N PRO A 208 -10.21 10.33 -3.43
CA PRO A 208 -11.57 10.56 -2.93
C PRO A 208 -11.93 12.02 -2.73
N ILE A 209 -10.95 12.92 -2.57
CA ILE A 209 -11.21 14.30 -2.15
C ILE A 209 -11.20 15.22 -3.36
N VAL A 210 -12.31 15.89 -3.60
CA VAL A 210 -12.51 16.83 -4.72
C VAL A 210 -12.96 18.21 -4.24
N LEU A 211 -12.77 19.22 -5.07
CA LEU A 211 -13.35 20.55 -4.87
C LEU A 211 -14.66 20.65 -5.64
N GLU A 212 -15.75 20.86 -4.93
CA GLU A 212 -17.04 21.23 -5.51
C GLU A 212 -17.45 22.61 -4.95
N ASN A 213 -17.63 23.58 -5.84
CA ASN A 213 -17.94 24.96 -5.47
C ASN A 213 -16.94 25.58 -4.47
N GLY A 214 -15.67 25.15 -4.50
CA GLY A 214 -14.61 25.61 -3.60
C GLY A 214 -14.55 24.90 -2.25
N GLU A 215 -15.44 23.96 -1.98
CA GLU A 215 -15.46 23.15 -0.76
C GLU A 215 -14.87 21.75 -1.01
N ARG A 216 -14.14 21.20 -0.02
CA ARG A 216 -13.69 19.82 -0.04
C ARG A 216 -14.84 18.88 0.19
N LYS A 217 -14.98 17.91 -0.69
CA LYS A 217 -15.97 16.83 -0.59
C LYS A 217 -15.35 15.49 -0.88
N MET A 218 -15.92 14.46 -0.27
CA MET A 218 -15.62 13.08 -0.59
C MET A 218 -16.44 12.61 -1.79
N ARG A 219 -15.83 11.91 -2.72
CA ARG A 219 -16.55 11.17 -3.76
C ARG A 219 -17.37 10.05 -3.12
N GLU A 220 -18.64 9.92 -3.49
CA GLU A 220 -19.56 8.95 -2.90
C GLU A 220 -19.10 7.50 -3.06
N GLY A 221 -18.45 7.16 -4.17
CA GLY A 221 -17.98 5.80 -4.47
C GLY A 221 -16.75 5.34 -3.69
N TRP A 222 -16.09 6.19 -2.89
CA TRP A 222 -14.83 5.87 -2.22
C TRP A 222 -14.88 4.58 -1.38
N TYR A 223 -15.76 4.55 -0.40
CA TYR A 223 -15.86 3.40 0.51
C TYR A 223 -16.45 2.17 -0.15
N HIS A 224 -17.33 2.34 -1.16
CA HIS A 224 -17.82 1.23 -1.97
C HIS A 224 -16.67 0.58 -2.77
N ASN A 225 -15.78 1.41 -3.35
CA ASN A 225 -14.57 0.90 -4.01
C ASN A 225 -13.68 0.09 -3.06
N LEU A 226 -13.51 0.55 -1.81
CA LEU A 226 -12.71 -0.17 -0.81
C LEU A 226 -13.35 -1.51 -0.41
N GLU A 227 -14.68 -1.59 -0.27
CA GLU A 227 -15.40 -2.85 -0.02
C GLU A 227 -15.18 -3.84 -1.17
N ASP A 228 -15.27 -3.39 -2.42
CA ASP A 228 -15.09 -4.23 -3.60
C ASP A 228 -13.65 -4.74 -3.74
N ILE A 229 -12.67 -3.85 -3.61
CA ILE A 229 -11.24 -4.19 -3.66
C ILE A 229 -10.89 -5.19 -2.56
N ARG A 230 -11.31 -4.92 -1.31
CA ARG A 230 -11.09 -5.82 -0.20
C ARG A 230 -11.71 -7.20 -0.47
N THR A 231 -12.98 -7.25 -0.87
CA THR A 231 -13.67 -8.50 -1.15
C THR A 231 -12.94 -9.32 -2.21
N ALA A 232 -12.53 -8.69 -3.32
CA ALA A 232 -11.82 -9.38 -4.38
C ALA A 232 -10.43 -9.87 -3.95
N ALA A 233 -9.69 -9.05 -3.18
CA ALA A 233 -8.35 -9.40 -2.68
C ALA A 233 -8.40 -10.56 -1.66
N GLU A 234 -9.38 -10.57 -0.76
CA GLU A 234 -9.61 -11.68 0.18
C GLU A 234 -9.97 -12.98 -0.54
N GLU A 235 -10.88 -12.95 -1.52
CA GLU A 235 -11.24 -14.11 -2.33
C GLU A 235 -10.03 -14.68 -3.09
N ALA A 236 -9.14 -13.81 -3.57
CA ALA A 236 -7.92 -14.20 -4.27
C ALA A 236 -6.74 -14.52 -3.32
N ASN A 237 -6.86 -14.19 -2.03
CA ASN A 237 -5.82 -14.30 -1.02
C ASN A 237 -4.51 -13.59 -1.40
N ILE A 238 -4.62 -12.34 -1.84
CA ILE A 238 -3.50 -11.48 -2.23
C ILE A 238 -3.54 -10.14 -1.49
N PRO A 239 -2.38 -9.48 -1.26
CA PRO A 239 -2.32 -8.19 -0.59
C PRO A 239 -2.85 -7.05 -1.45
N ILE A 240 -3.27 -5.96 -0.79
CA ILE A 240 -3.79 -4.73 -1.40
C ILE A 240 -2.70 -3.66 -1.40
N TRP A 241 -2.52 -3.00 -2.54
CA TRP A 241 -1.71 -1.82 -2.74
C TRP A 241 -2.59 -0.64 -3.13
N SER A 242 -2.54 0.43 -2.38
CA SER A 242 -3.48 1.56 -2.53
C SER A 242 -2.77 2.87 -2.78
N PHE A 243 -3.47 3.83 -3.37
CA PHE A 243 -2.94 5.16 -3.65
C PHE A 243 -3.49 6.24 -2.73
N ALA A 244 -2.71 7.31 -2.59
CA ALA A 244 -3.14 8.62 -2.15
C ALA A 244 -2.61 9.70 -3.11
N LEU A 245 -3.40 10.73 -3.33
CA LEU A 245 -2.99 11.87 -4.13
C LEU A 245 -2.12 12.82 -3.30
N ALA A 246 -0.91 13.11 -3.79
CA ALA A 246 0.05 14.01 -3.16
C ALA A 246 0.21 15.36 -3.92
N LYS A 247 -0.58 15.59 -4.97
CA LYS A 247 -0.49 16.82 -5.77
C LYS A 247 -1.87 17.44 -6.06
N PRO A 248 -1.93 18.75 -6.31
CA PRO A 248 -3.15 19.32 -6.89
C PRO A 248 -3.32 18.81 -8.33
N LEU A 249 -4.48 18.23 -8.60
CA LEU A 249 -4.88 17.74 -9.91
C LEU A 249 -6.38 17.98 -10.07
N SER A 250 -6.77 19.01 -10.84
CA SER A 250 -8.19 19.36 -10.96
C SER A 250 -9.07 18.14 -11.24
N PRO A 251 -10.14 17.89 -10.47
CA PRO A 251 -10.75 18.76 -9.46
C PRO A 251 -10.21 18.60 -8.03
N HIS A 252 -9.07 17.94 -7.81
CA HIS A 252 -8.50 17.64 -6.49
C HIS A 252 -7.71 18.85 -5.94
N PRO A 253 -7.87 19.20 -4.65
CA PRO A 253 -7.14 20.29 -4.01
C PRO A 253 -5.68 19.91 -3.70
N VAL A 254 -4.89 20.91 -3.29
CA VAL A 254 -3.62 20.66 -2.60
C VAL A 254 -3.91 19.86 -1.32
N PRO A 255 -3.29 18.69 -1.10
CA PRO A 255 -3.58 17.87 0.07
C PRO A 255 -3.21 18.57 1.39
N THR A 256 -4.06 18.41 2.38
CA THR A 256 -3.78 18.72 3.79
C THR A 256 -3.31 17.48 4.53
N LEU A 257 -2.88 17.61 5.78
CA LEU A 257 -2.57 16.48 6.66
C LEU A 257 -3.80 15.56 6.83
N GLY A 258 -4.99 16.15 7.05
CA GLY A 258 -6.24 15.39 7.15
C GLY A 258 -6.59 14.63 5.88
N ASP A 259 -6.35 15.23 4.69
CA ASP A 259 -6.57 14.57 3.40
C ASP A 259 -5.67 13.34 3.22
N LEU A 260 -4.39 13.44 3.58
CA LEU A 260 -3.42 12.34 3.46
C LEU A 260 -3.72 11.22 4.46
N ARG A 261 -4.01 11.58 5.73
CA ARG A 261 -4.42 10.61 6.76
C ARG A 261 -5.68 9.85 6.36
N LEU A 262 -6.72 10.58 5.92
CA LEU A 262 -7.98 9.97 5.51
C LEU A 262 -7.77 8.92 4.42
N GLN A 263 -6.99 9.26 3.37
CA GLN A 263 -6.71 8.34 2.28
C GLN A 263 -5.95 7.10 2.77
N HIS A 264 -4.83 7.30 3.46
CA HIS A 264 -3.99 6.17 3.87
C HIS A 264 -4.57 5.37 5.01
N PHE A 265 -5.17 6.01 6.03
CA PHE A 265 -5.70 5.26 7.17
C PHE A 265 -7.00 4.53 6.82
N SER A 266 -7.83 5.08 5.90
CA SER A 266 -8.94 4.30 5.36
C SER A 266 -8.42 3.06 4.61
N ASN A 267 -7.43 3.21 3.74
CA ASN A 267 -6.81 2.09 3.05
C ASN A 267 -6.21 1.06 4.03
N LEU A 268 -5.51 1.53 5.08
CA LEU A 268 -4.90 0.69 6.11
C LEU A 268 -5.94 -0.19 6.82
N VAL A 269 -7.05 0.41 7.29
CA VAL A 269 -8.08 -0.34 8.01
C VAL A 269 -8.92 -1.23 7.10
N TYR A 270 -8.83 -1.06 5.78
CA TYR A 270 -9.34 -1.97 4.76
C TYR A 270 -8.34 -3.05 4.34
N GLY A 271 -7.14 -3.07 4.92
CA GLY A 271 -6.16 -4.15 4.75
C GLY A 271 -5.06 -3.87 3.73
N ALA A 272 -4.87 -2.62 3.29
CA ALA A 272 -3.74 -2.27 2.46
C ALA A 272 -2.41 -2.46 3.21
N VAL A 273 -1.40 -3.00 2.52
CA VAL A 273 -0.03 -3.21 3.03
C VAL A 273 1.00 -2.41 2.24
N ALA A 274 0.57 -1.75 1.17
CA ALA A 274 1.39 -0.82 0.42
C ALA A 274 0.61 0.48 0.15
N PHE A 275 1.32 1.58 0.30
CA PHE A 275 0.80 2.94 0.27
C PHE A 275 1.57 3.74 -0.77
N GLN A 276 0.91 4.05 -1.87
CA GLN A 276 1.50 4.69 -3.03
C GLN A 276 1.10 6.17 -3.08
N TYR A 277 2.01 7.03 -3.47
CA TYR A 277 1.76 8.48 -3.60
C TYR A 277 1.89 8.94 -5.04
N PHE A 278 0.88 9.59 -5.55
CA PHE A 278 0.86 10.24 -6.86
C PHE A 278 0.97 11.75 -6.69
N THR A 279 2.09 12.47 -6.99
CA THR A 279 3.38 12.03 -7.50
C THR A 279 4.55 12.68 -6.74
N THR A 280 5.77 12.22 -7.00
CA THR A 280 7.03 12.71 -6.38
C THR A 280 7.25 14.21 -6.56
N TRP A 281 6.96 14.76 -7.76
CA TRP A 281 7.18 16.18 -8.08
C TRP A 281 6.51 17.16 -7.13
N SER A 282 5.40 16.77 -6.53
CA SER A 282 4.71 17.58 -5.53
C SER A 282 5.30 17.43 -4.13
N ILE A 283 6.24 16.52 -3.94
CA ILE A 283 6.88 16.22 -2.65
C ILE A 283 8.28 16.82 -2.60
N VAL A 284 9.10 16.49 -3.59
CA VAL A 284 10.49 16.97 -3.74
C VAL A 284 10.66 17.47 -5.16
N ARG A 285 11.15 18.70 -5.32
CA ARG A 285 11.29 19.34 -6.61
C ARG A 285 12.60 20.10 -6.67
N GLU A 286 13.37 19.91 -7.75
CA GLU A 286 14.68 20.56 -7.90
C GLU A 286 15.53 20.35 -6.65
N ASP A 287 15.91 21.40 -5.96
CA ASP A 287 16.71 21.38 -4.71
C ASP A 287 15.87 21.74 -3.47
N GLU A 288 14.52 21.66 -3.56
CA GLU A 288 13.62 22.06 -2.50
C GLU A 288 12.62 20.94 -2.16
N VAL A 289 12.17 20.92 -0.91
CA VAL A 289 11.02 20.14 -0.48
C VAL A 289 9.77 21.02 -0.51
N SER A 290 8.65 20.43 -0.91
CA SER A 290 7.38 21.16 -1.03
C SER A 290 6.74 21.45 0.34
N ALA A 291 5.73 22.32 0.34
CA ALA A 291 4.95 22.64 1.55
C ALA A 291 4.21 21.41 2.13
N ILE A 292 3.91 20.38 1.33
CA ILE A 292 3.25 19.17 1.80
C ILE A 292 4.24 18.12 2.32
N TYR A 293 5.53 18.26 2.07
CA TYR A 293 6.58 17.33 2.52
C TYR A 293 6.49 16.98 4.02
N PRO A 294 6.36 17.95 4.96
CA PRO A 294 6.26 17.62 6.37
C PRO A 294 5.00 16.81 6.70
N TYR A 295 3.89 17.01 5.99
CA TYR A 295 2.67 16.21 6.20
C TYR A 295 2.85 14.78 5.71
N ILE A 296 3.47 14.60 4.54
CA ILE A 296 3.78 13.27 3.99
C ILE A 296 4.73 12.52 4.92
N LYS A 297 5.82 13.18 5.34
CA LYS A 297 6.77 12.60 6.30
C LYS A 297 6.06 12.13 7.57
N GLN A 298 5.20 12.98 8.14
CA GLN A 298 4.44 12.63 9.34
C GLN A 298 3.54 11.41 9.11
N VAL A 299 2.79 11.36 8.00
CA VAL A 299 1.88 10.24 7.71
C VAL A 299 2.65 8.95 7.46
N ASN A 300 3.79 9.01 6.77
CA ASN A 300 4.65 7.85 6.54
C ASN A 300 5.26 7.32 7.86
N GLU A 301 5.69 8.22 8.75
CA GLU A 301 6.16 7.85 10.09
C GLU A 301 5.01 7.21 10.91
N GLU A 302 3.80 7.76 10.85
CA GLU A 302 2.62 7.20 11.51
C GLU A 302 2.26 5.82 10.97
N LEU A 303 2.30 5.60 9.64
CA LEU A 303 2.11 4.29 9.02
C LEU A 303 3.16 3.29 9.50
N LYS A 304 4.43 3.69 9.48
CA LYS A 304 5.54 2.83 9.92
C LYS A 304 5.45 2.44 11.39
N MET A 305 5.03 3.35 12.27
CA MET A 305 4.80 3.06 13.68
C MET A 305 3.66 2.06 13.91
N MET A 306 2.64 2.06 13.04
CA MET A 306 1.50 1.14 13.13
C MET A 306 1.74 -0.22 12.43
N GLU A 307 2.88 -0.42 11.79
CA GLU A 307 3.17 -1.62 11.00
C GLU A 307 2.97 -2.92 11.79
N ASP A 308 3.52 -3.02 13.00
CA ASP A 308 3.39 -4.21 13.84
C ASP A 308 1.94 -4.53 14.26
N ILE A 309 1.05 -3.51 14.22
CA ILE A 309 -0.37 -3.67 14.56
C ILE A 309 -1.16 -4.21 13.36
N PHE A 310 -0.87 -3.71 12.15
CA PHE A 310 -1.70 -3.98 10.97
C PHE A 310 -1.10 -4.97 9.98
N LEU A 311 0.24 -5.08 9.89
CA LEU A 311 0.84 -6.01 8.94
C LEU A 311 0.58 -7.46 9.36
N GLY A 312 -0.06 -8.22 8.47
CA GLY A 312 -0.50 -9.58 8.74
C GLY A 312 -1.76 -9.69 9.60
N ALA A 313 -2.47 -8.59 9.81
CA ALA A 313 -3.75 -8.58 10.52
C ALA A 313 -4.82 -9.37 9.75
N ASP A 314 -5.62 -10.14 10.52
CA ASP A 314 -6.83 -10.81 10.03
C ASP A 314 -8.04 -9.93 10.37
N ILE A 315 -8.53 -9.19 9.37
CA ILE A 315 -9.65 -8.27 9.51
C ILE A 315 -10.95 -9.04 9.40
N SER A 316 -11.67 -9.15 10.51
CA SER A 316 -12.92 -9.94 10.59
C SER A 316 -14.16 -9.18 10.14
N ASP A 317 -14.21 -7.86 10.34
CA ASP A 317 -15.37 -7.04 9.98
C ASP A 317 -15.03 -5.56 9.84
N ILE A 318 -15.69 -4.87 8.88
CA ILE A 318 -15.60 -3.42 8.70
C ILE A 318 -17.01 -2.84 8.72
N ARG A 319 -17.20 -1.76 9.47
CA ARG A 319 -18.47 -1.05 9.65
C ARG A 319 -18.28 0.45 9.60
N HIS A 320 -19.39 1.16 9.50
CA HIS A 320 -19.42 2.61 9.49
C HIS A 320 -20.36 3.14 10.55
N THR A 321 -19.99 4.25 11.17
CA THR A 321 -20.82 5.00 12.13
C THR A 321 -21.16 6.38 11.57
N GLY A 322 -21.87 7.19 12.34
CA GLY A 322 -22.29 8.55 11.97
C GLY A 322 -23.71 8.59 11.42
N THR A 323 -24.16 9.80 11.07
CA THR A 323 -25.52 10.04 10.58
C THR A 323 -25.72 9.39 9.21
N ASP A 324 -24.82 9.64 8.26
CA ASP A 324 -24.86 9.09 6.92
C ASP A 324 -23.88 7.92 6.76
N ILE A 325 -24.37 6.80 6.26
CA ILE A 325 -23.58 5.62 5.96
C ILE A 325 -23.25 5.64 4.46
N PRO A 326 -21.96 5.56 4.08
CA PRO A 326 -21.58 5.55 2.68
C PRO A 326 -22.25 4.41 1.90
N ARG A 327 -22.66 4.70 0.66
CA ARG A 327 -23.23 3.69 -0.23
C ARG A 327 -22.30 2.49 -0.34
N GLY A 328 -22.88 1.29 -0.43
CA GLY A 328 -22.13 0.03 -0.55
C GLY A 328 -21.51 -0.49 0.74
N THR A 329 -21.58 0.30 1.86
CA THR A 329 -21.03 -0.10 3.16
C THR A 329 -22.12 -0.47 4.16
N ARG A 330 -21.70 -0.94 5.35
CA ARG A 330 -22.61 -1.42 6.37
C ARG A 330 -22.51 -0.60 7.66
N ARG A 331 -23.64 -0.26 8.24
CA ARG A 331 -23.71 0.40 9.54
C ARG A 331 -23.21 -0.52 10.67
N LEU A 332 -22.56 0.06 11.67
CA LEU A 332 -22.26 -0.63 12.92
C LEU A 332 -23.56 -0.78 13.74
N GLU A 333 -24.09 -1.99 13.82
CA GLU A 333 -25.30 -2.33 14.57
C GLU A 333 -25.01 -3.23 15.77
N SER A 334 -23.87 -3.92 15.74
CA SER A 334 -23.39 -4.80 16.81
C SER A 334 -21.87 -4.81 16.84
N PHE A 335 -21.29 -5.21 17.94
CA PHE A 335 -19.85 -5.29 18.12
C PHE A 335 -19.46 -6.60 18.82
N PRO A 336 -18.18 -7.03 18.72
CA PRO A 336 -17.68 -8.25 19.34
C PRO A 336 -17.87 -8.27 20.86
N ALA A 337 -17.88 -9.47 21.43
CA ALA A 337 -17.86 -9.65 22.87
C ALA A 337 -16.69 -8.91 23.51
N GLY A 338 -16.93 -8.30 24.68
CA GLY A 338 -15.95 -7.48 25.39
C GLY A 338 -16.09 -5.98 25.11
N ILE A 339 -16.89 -5.57 24.10
CA ILE A 339 -17.24 -4.18 23.83
C ILE A 339 -18.73 -3.97 24.15
N SER A 340 -19.06 -3.02 25.01
CA SER A 340 -20.46 -2.76 25.43
C SER A 340 -21.03 -1.45 24.87
N ARG A 341 -20.21 -0.54 24.37
CA ARG A 341 -20.66 0.72 23.76
C ARG A 341 -19.66 1.23 22.75
N ILE A 342 -20.15 1.71 21.62
CA ILE A 342 -19.44 2.53 20.65
C ILE A 342 -20.42 3.62 20.18
N GLU A 343 -20.06 4.89 20.38
CA GLU A 343 -20.79 6.04 19.87
C GLU A 343 -19.80 7.04 19.26
N THR A 344 -20.18 7.62 18.13
CA THR A 344 -19.34 8.61 17.43
C THR A 344 -20.17 9.86 17.10
N GLY A 345 -19.49 10.97 16.81
CA GLY A 345 -20.14 12.15 16.27
C GLY A 345 -20.76 11.91 14.88
N ASP A 346 -21.48 12.92 14.38
CA ASP A 346 -22.25 12.86 13.13
C ASP A 346 -21.41 12.57 11.89
N GLU A 347 -20.17 13.04 11.83
CA GLU A 347 -19.21 12.77 10.74
C GLU A 347 -18.95 11.26 10.59
N GLY A 348 -18.98 10.53 11.69
CA GLY A 348 -18.78 9.09 11.74
C GLY A 348 -17.35 8.64 11.51
N THR A 349 -17.18 7.34 11.64
CA THR A 349 -15.88 6.66 11.45
C THR A 349 -16.03 5.41 10.60
N VAL A 350 -14.93 5.00 9.97
CA VAL A 350 -14.73 3.59 9.61
C VAL A 350 -14.32 2.85 10.86
N VAL A 351 -14.91 1.70 11.12
CA VAL A 351 -14.62 0.83 12.26
C VAL A 351 -14.14 -0.52 11.72
N SER A 352 -12.90 -0.87 11.99
CA SER A 352 -12.32 -2.16 11.58
C SER A 352 -12.03 -3.01 12.80
N PHE A 353 -12.56 -4.23 12.82
CA PHE A 353 -12.28 -5.26 13.82
C PHE A 353 -11.31 -6.28 13.24
N PHE A 354 -10.22 -6.54 13.93
CA PHE A 354 -9.20 -7.46 13.44
C PHE A 354 -8.44 -8.15 14.57
N THR A 355 -7.72 -9.21 14.22
CA THR A 355 -6.78 -9.88 15.12
C THR A 355 -5.38 -9.82 14.52
N ASN A 356 -4.38 -9.65 15.37
CA ASN A 356 -2.98 -9.79 14.99
C ASN A 356 -2.16 -10.31 16.17
N ASN A 357 -1.25 -11.25 15.93
CA ASN A 357 -0.38 -11.84 16.94
C ASN A 357 -1.14 -12.32 18.21
N GLY A 358 -2.36 -12.84 18.03
CA GLY A 358 -3.21 -13.36 19.10
C GLY A 358 -3.93 -12.29 19.95
N LYS A 359 -3.82 -11.01 19.61
CA LYS A 359 -4.57 -9.91 20.23
C LYS A 359 -5.77 -9.52 19.36
N GLN A 360 -6.84 -9.04 20.00
CA GLN A 360 -7.99 -8.44 19.34
C GLN A 360 -7.81 -6.93 19.27
N TYR A 361 -8.18 -6.32 18.15
CA TYR A 361 -8.07 -4.89 17.92
C TYR A 361 -9.35 -4.32 17.29
N VAL A 362 -9.64 -3.08 17.62
CA VAL A 362 -10.59 -2.24 16.90
C VAL A 362 -9.93 -0.91 16.56
N ALA A 363 -10.04 -0.49 15.31
CA ALA A 363 -9.55 0.79 14.83
C ALA A 363 -10.69 1.65 14.30
N PHE A 364 -10.61 2.96 14.57
CA PHE A 364 -11.58 3.97 14.16
C PHE A 364 -10.87 5.04 13.34
N VAL A 365 -11.26 5.22 12.08
CA VAL A 365 -10.74 6.30 11.22
C VAL A 365 -11.85 7.34 11.04
N ASN A 366 -11.57 8.60 11.36
CA ASN A 366 -12.49 9.70 11.10
C ASN A 366 -12.74 9.83 9.59
N ARG A 367 -14.01 9.77 9.15
CA ARG A 367 -14.40 9.86 7.74
C ARG A 367 -14.38 11.26 7.16
N SER A 368 -14.18 12.27 7.99
CA SER A 368 -14.06 13.67 7.53
C SER A 368 -12.60 14.10 7.41
N CYS A 369 -12.23 14.75 6.30
CA CYS A 369 -10.93 15.39 6.14
C CYS A 369 -10.93 16.87 6.57
N THR A 370 -12.09 17.40 7.01
CA THR A 370 -12.27 18.82 7.35
C THR A 370 -12.81 19.07 8.75
N SER A 371 -13.32 18.02 9.40
CA SER A 371 -13.97 18.12 10.73
C SER A 371 -13.47 17.02 11.66
N LYS A 372 -13.31 17.37 12.92
CA LYS A 372 -13.05 16.40 13.98
C LYS A 372 -14.31 15.64 14.33
N THR A 373 -14.17 14.40 14.81
CA THR A 373 -15.28 13.62 15.37
C THR A 373 -14.98 13.18 16.79
N THR A 374 -16.01 12.84 17.53
CA THR A 374 -15.90 12.28 18.88
C THR A 374 -16.04 10.76 18.82
N LEU A 375 -15.42 10.06 19.78
CA LEU A 375 -15.58 8.63 19.99
C LEU A 375 -15.75 8.37 21.48
N GLU A 376 -16.84 7.73 21.85
CA GLU A 376 -17.03 7.12 23.17
C GLU A 376 -17.01 5.60 22.98
N ILE A 377 -16.13 4.92 23.70
CA ILE A 377 -16.01 3.47 23.67
C ILE A 377 -15.94 2.92 25.09
N LYS A 378 -16.66 1.81 25.34
CA LYS A 378 -16.64 1.12 26.64
C LYS A 378 -16.43 -0.38 26.43
N PHE A 379 -15.50 -0.92 27.21
CA PHE A 379 -15.21 -2.34 27.27
C PHE A 379 -15.75 -2.96 28.56
N ASP A 380 -16.18 -4.22 28.47
CA ASP A 380 -16.59 -5.05 29.59
C ASP A 380 -15.44 -5.94 30.12
N SER A 381 -14.30 -5.89 29.45
CA SER A 381 -13.06 -6.62 29.77
C SER A 381 -11.88 -5.67 29.88
N ASP A 382 -10.72 -6.20 30.28
CA ASP A 382 -9.47 -5.43 30.25
C ASP A 382 -9.17 -4.95 28.82
N ALA A 383 -8.99 -3.64 28.68
CA ALA A 383 -8.73 -2.99 27.41
C ALA A 383 -7.69 -1.88 27.53
N ALA A 384 -7.03 -1.57 26.42
CA ALA A 384 -6.09 -0.46 26.32
C ALA A 384 -6.32 0.35 25.05
N HIS A 385 -6.08 1.65 25.11
CA HIS A 385 -5.87 2.50 23.95
C HIS A 385 -4.44 2.33 23.48
N ILE A 386 -4.24 2.13 22.17
CA ILE A 386 -2.95 1.98 21.54
C ILE A 386 -2.63 3.26 20.77
N ALA A 387 -1.58 3.95 21.18
CA ALA A 387 -1.03 5.04 20.38
C ALA A 387 -0.39 4.51 19.10
N LYS A 388 -0.20 5.36 18.09
CA LYS A 388 0.38 4.94 16.79
C LYS A 388 1.76 4.29 16.93
N ASP A 389 2.54 4.68 17.94
CA ASP A 389 3.85 4.08 18.27
C ASP A 389 3.76 2.75 19.04
N GLY A 390 2.56 2.19 19.19
CA GLY A 390 2.31 0.95 19.91
C GLY A 390 2.22 1.10 21.44
N THR A 391 2.40 2.31 22.00
CA THR A 391 2.31 2.55 23.44
C THR A 391 0.89 2.32 23.94
N GLU A 392 0.74 1.46 24.95
CA GLU A 392 -0.54 1.17 25.60
C GLU A 392 -0.84 2.17 26.72
N SER A 393 -2.08 2.62 26.80
CA SER A 393 -2.58 3.48 27.88
C SER A 393 -3.99 3.06 28.30
N PRO A 394 -4.44 3.41 29.53
CA PRO A 394 -5.82 3.15 29.94
C PRO A 394 -6.83 3.77 28.97
N VAL A 395 -7.98 3.10 28.79
CA VAL A 395 -9.08 3.62 27.98
C VAL A 395 -9.73 4.80 28.72
N GLU A 396 -9.86 5.93 28.01
CA GLU A 396 -10.54 7.12 28.49
C GLU A 396 -12.06 7.07 28.17
N ALA A 397 -12.85 7.92 28.83
CA ALA A 397 -14.28 7.95 28.61
C ALA A 397 -14.69 8.43 27.22
N SER A 398 -13.89 9.32 26.62
CA SER A 398 -14.12 9.83 25.27
C SER A 398 -12.81 10.28 24.62
N TYR A 399 -12.80 10.28 23.30
CA TYR A 399 -11.69 10.70 22.44
C TYR A 399 -12.17 11.70 21.42
N ILE A 400 -11.28 12.60 21.01
CA ILE A 400 -11.42 13.39 19.80
C ILE A 400 -10.53 12.73 18.76
N ILE A 401 -11.08 12.49 17.57
CA ILE A 401 -10.35 12.02 16.41
C ILE A 401 -10.24 13.18 15.43
N ASP A 402 -9.03 13.64 15.19
CA ASP A 402 -8.76 14.73 14.24
C ASP A 402 -9.15 14.32 12.81
N GLU A 403 -9.09 15.26 11.88
CA GLU A 403 -9.46 15.09 10.48
C GLU A 403 -8.67 13.92 9.84
N GLY A 404 -9.40 12.90 9.36
CA GLY A 404 -8.82 11.69 8.75
C GLY A 404 -7.98 10.81 9.69
N ASP A 405 -7.84 11.18 10.96
CA ASP A 405 -6.96 10.48 11.92
C ASP A 405 -7.58 9.17 12.43
N ILE A 406 -6.77 8.36 13.13
CA ILE A 406 -7.10 7.01 13.61
C ILE A 406 -7.00 6.91 15.13
N ARG A 407 -7.86 6.08 15.75
CA ARG A 407 -7.72 5.59 17.13
C ARG A 407 -7.79 4.07 17.14
N ILE A 408 -6.95 3.44 17.95
CA ILE A 408 -6.79 1.99 18.02
C ILE A 408 -6.93 1.53 19.45
N PHE A 409 -7.63 0.41 19.64
CA PHE A 409 -7.82 -0.22 20.95
C PHE A 409 -7.56 -1.72 20.84
N THR A 410 -7.11 -2.32 21.95
CA THR A 410 -7.01 -3.77 22.13
C THR A 410 -7.77 -4.16 23.39
N TRP A 411 -8.32 -5.39 23.40
CA TRP A 411 -9.01 -5.95 24.57
C TRP A 411 -8.81 -7.46 24.67
N LYS A 412 -9.19 -8.05 25.81
CA LYS A 412 -9.08 -9.49 26.09
C LYS A 412 -10.43 -10.19 25.96
#